data_6e6406ff03a75893f75a2359d3a91d7e
#
_entry.id   6e6406ff03a75893f75a2359d3a91d7e
#
_cell.length_a   1.000
_cell.length_b   1.000
_cell.length_c   1.000
_cell.angle_alpha   90.00
_cell.angle_beta   90.00
_cell.angle_gamma   90.00
#
_symmetry.space_group_name_H-M   'P 1'
#
loop_
_entity.id
_entity.type
_entity.pdbx_description
1 polymer ?
#
loop_
_entity_poly.entity_id
_entity_poly.type
_entity_poly.pdbx_seq_one_letter_code
_entity_poly.pdbx_strand_id
1 'polypeptide(L)'
;MEDYNKIIESLGVKFAKARHIRILQTIKIKNVYDVENTILVLYNGEVKLAGNEEKVEPGDLLFIPGGKAATLTYGTGEPKNISYEEFMTRRESYFESMTDPSNIGQVPNSFGLIAFEAKVFDSVNFFTSLDIPPFFIKAHSKLGSLIHDILKEDCSDEAGRGRVIRNKTEEIVIEIVRHILKNRMFVEQLATNSTYFKDPRLIDIFTYIKNSLPGDLSNKQLANVANVSEDYVGQYFKMLTGINPQDYIEY
;
A
#
# COMPACT_ATOMS: atom_id res chain seq x y z
N MET A 1 -13.35 -11.20 -13.35
CA MET A 1 -13.80 -10.30 -12.26
C MET A 1 -14.06 -11.02 -10.94
N GLU A 2 -14.65 -12.20 -10.94
CA GLU A 2 -14.88 -12.98 -9.69
C GLU A 2 -13.61 -13.25 -8.87
N ASP A 3 -12.51 -13.57 -9.53
CA ASP A 3 -11.25 -13.90 -8.84
C ASP A 3 -10.65 -12.72 -8.05
N TYR A 4 -10.78 -11.49 -8.58
CA TYR A 4 -10.27 -10.31 -7.88
C TYR A 4 -11.16 -9.88 -6.70
N ASN A 5 -12.46 -10.18 -6.74
CA ASN A 5 -13.33 -9.94 -5.57
C ASN A 5 -12.88 -10.79 -4.38
N LYS A 6 -12.59 -12.08 -4.59
CA LYS A 6 -12.09 -12.96 -3.53
C LYS A 6 -10.76 -12.46 -2.94
N ILE A 7 -9.86 -11.97 -3.80
CA ILE A 7 -8.58 -11.39 -3.34
C ILE A 7 -8.85 -10.14 -2.50
N ILE A 8 -9.67 -9.21 -3.00
CA ILE A 8 -10.00 -7.98 -2.28
C ILE A 8 -10.64 -8.29 -0.92
N GLU A 9 -11.56 -9.25 -0.87
CA GLU A 9 -12.21 -9.70 0.37
C GLU A 9 -11.24 -10.36 1.37
N SER A 10 -10.13 -10.92 0.88
CA SER A 10 -9.09 -11.54 1.72
C SER A 10 -8.00 -10.57 2.16
N LEU A 11 -8.03 -9.30 1.70
CA LEU A 11 -7.01 -8.32 2.06
C LEU A 11 -7.16 -7.85 3.50
N GLY A 12 -6.16 -8.11 4.31
CA GLY A 12 -5.94 -7.44 5.59
C GLY A 12 -5.26 -6.09 5.33
N VAL A 13 -5.90 -4.99 5.74
CA VAL A 13 -5.36 -3.65 5.58
C VAL A 13 -5.08 -3.04 6.96
N LYS A 14 -3.88 -2.48 7.13
CA LYS A 14 -3.48 -1.82 8.36
C LYS A 14 -2.94 -0.43 8.06
N PHE A 15 -3.56 0.57 8.65
CA PHE A 15 -3.05 1.94 8.63
C PHE A 15 -1.73 2.02 9.39
N ALA A 16 -0.73 2.70 8.85
CA ALA A 16 0.55 2.92 9.48
C ALA A 16 0.75 4.37 9.92
N LYS A 17 0.59 5.31 8.99
CA LYS A 17 0.77 6.75 9.28
C LYS A 17 0.06 7.63 8.24
N ALA A 18 -0.33 8.83 8.66
CA ALA A 18 -0.74 9.92 7.79
C ALA A 18 0.16 11.14 8.03
N ARG A 19 0.42 11.92 7.00
CA ARG A 19 1.20 13.17 7.11
C ARG A 19 0.72 14.18 6.07
N HIS A 20 0.50 15.41 6.52
CA HIS A 20 0.43 16.58 5.65
C HIS A 20 1.77 17.29 5.71
N ILE A 21 2.42 17.45 4.57
CA ILE A 21 3.81 17.90 4.48
C ILE A 21 3.92 19.10 3.56
N ARG A 22 4.59 20.16 4.05
CA ARG A 22 5.04 21.29 3.26
C ARG A 22 6.48 21.08 2.81
N ILE A 23 6.77 21.30 1.55
CA ILE A 23 8.10 21.26 0.96
C ILE A 23 8.78 22.62 1.19
N LEU A 24 9.88 22.63 1.95
CA LEU A 24 10.64 23.83 2.27
C LEU A 24 11.72 24.15 1.24
N GLN A 25 12.30 23.11 0.62
CA GLN A 25 13.36 23.24 -0.38
C GLN A 25 13.15 22.24 -1.50
N THR A 26 13.52 22.64 -2.72
CA THR A 26 13.47 21.72 -3.86
C THR A 26 14.61 20.71 -3.76
N ILE A 27 14.25 19.44 -3.62
CA ILE A 27 15.19 18.35 -3.42
C ILE A 27 14.90 17.16 -4.33
N LYS A 28 15.97 16.44 -4.70
CA LYS A 28 15.89 15.14 -5.35
C LYS A 28 16.51 14.09 -4.44
N ILE A 29 15.68 13.17 -3.97
CA ILE A 29 16.06 12.08 -3.09
C ILE A 29 16.18 10.81 -3.91
N LYS A 30 17.36 10.18 -3.91
CA LYS A 30 17.59 8.91 -4.58
C LYS A 30 17.22 7.75 -3.65
N ASN A 31 16.61 6.73 -4.25
CA ASN A 31 16.31 5.47 -3.57
C ASN A 31 15.50 5.65 -2.27
N VAL A 32 14.47 6.51 -2.33
CA VAL A 32 13.45 6.56 -1.25
C VAL A 32 12.85 5.17 -1.13
N TYR A 33 12.87 4.62 0.06
CA TYR A 33 12.42 3.28 0.34
C TYR A 33 11.57 3.28 1.61
N ASP A 34 10.42 2.62 1.58
CA ASP A 34 9.60 2.32 2.76
C ASP A 34 9.12 0.85 2.66
N VAL A 35 8.88 0.21 3.79
CA VAL A 35 8.33 -1.15 3.83
C VAL A 35 6.82 -1.15 3.62
N GLU A 36 6.16 -0.07 4.03
CA GLU A 36 4.74 0.14 3.81
C GLU A 36 4.45 0.67 2.40
N ASN A 37 3.28 0.37 1.90
CA ASN A 37 2.75 1.04 0.71
C ASN A 37 2.46 2.50 1.03
N THR A 38 2.82 3.39 0.14
CA THR A 38 2.59 4.83 0.30
C THR A 38 1.76 5.37 -0.85
N ILE A 39 0.69 6.09 -0.54
CA ILE A 39 -0.03 6.91 -1.51
C ILE A 39 0.09 8.38 -1.12
N LEU A 40 0.46 9.20 -2.12
CA LEU A 40 0.65 10.63 -1.98
C LEU A 40 -0.37 11.36 -2.86
N VAL A 41 -1.02 12.38 -2.33
CA VAL A 41 -1.81 13.35 -3.11
C VAL A 41 -1.09 14.69 -3.11
N LEU A 42 -0.85 15.26 -4.29
CA LEU A 42 -0.26 16.58 -4.43
C LEU A 42 -1.36 17.64 -4.28
N TYR A 43 -1.22 18.52 -3.31
CA TYR A 43 -2.13 19.66 -3.16
C TYR A 43 -1.64 20.88 -3.93
N ASN A 44 -0.36 21.21 -3.81
CA ASN A 44 0.27 22.35 -4.49
C ASN A 44 1.74 22.05 -4.77
N GLY A 45 2.26 22.63 -5.84
CA GLY A 45 3.66 22.46 -6.23
C GLY A 45 3.86 21.35 -7.27
N GLU A 46 4.98 20.67 -7.21
CA GLU A 46 5.38 19.65 -8.16
C GLU A 46 6.09 18.47 -7.47
N VAL A 47 5.78 17.26 -7.93
CA VAL A 47 6.53 16.04 -7.58
C VAL A 47 6.83 15.28 -8.88
N LYS A 48 8.07 14.78 -9.02
CA LYS A 48 8.48 13.98 -10.17
C LYS A 48 9.04 12.65 -9.72
N LEU A 49 8.72 11.62 -10.48
CA LEU A 49 9.28 10.28 -10.36
C LEU A 49 10.35 10.08 -11.43
N ALA A 50 11.57 9.72 -11.05
CA ALA A 50 12.65 9.47 -12.01
C ALA A 50 12.32 8.25 -12.89
N GLY A 51 12.65 8.37 -14.20
CA GLY A 51 12.31 7.34 -15.18
C GLY A 51 10.89 7.44 -15.72
N ASN A 52 10.10 8.37 -15.22
CA ASN A 52 8.81 8.73 -15.78
C ASN A 52 8.83 10.23 -16.18
N GLU A 53 8.54 10.54 -17.42
CA GLU A 53 8.48 11.93 -17.91
C GLU A 53 7.24 12.67 -17.40
N GLU A 54 6.25 11.94 -16.89
CA GLU A 54 5.04 12.52 -16.36
C GLU A 54 5.31 13.22 -15.02
N LYS A 55 4.69 14.38 -14.88
CA LYS A 55 4.67 15.16 -13.65
C LYS A 55 3.42 14.84 -12.85
N VAL A 56 3.54 14.87 -11.54
CA VAL A 56 2.39 14.92 -10.63
C VAL A 56 1.93 16.36 -10.54
N GLU A 57 0.71 16.61 -10.94
CA GLU A 57 0.05 17.92 -10.86
C GLU A 57 -0.88 17.97 -9.63
N PRO A 58 -1.29 19.19 -9.19
CA PRO A 58 -2.25 19.30 -8.08
C PRO A 58 -3.52 18.48 -8.33
N GLY A 59 -3.88 17.64 -7.37
CA GLY A 59 -5.00 16.68 -7.46
C GLY A 59 -4.63 15.30 -7.98
N ASP A 60 -3.45 15.13 -8.55
CA ASP A 60 -2.92 13.81 -8.91
C ASP A 60 -2.37 13.08 -7.69
N LEU A 61 -2.28 11.76 -7.83
CA LEU A 61 -1.72 10.90 -6.81
C LEU A 61 -0.52 10.10 -7.35
N LEU A 62 0.41 9.81 -6.45
CA LEU A 62 1.51 8.89 -6.69
C LEU A 62 1.38 7.71 -5.72
N PHE A 63 1.31 6.50 -6.26
CA PHE A 63 1.34 5.28 -5.45
C PHE A 63 2.72 4.62 -5.55
N ILE A 64 3.29 4.28 -4.39
CA ILE A 64 4.58 3.61 -4.25
C ILE A 64 4.34 2.32 -3.46
N PRO A 65 4.43 1.15 -4.11
CA PRO A 65 4.34 -0.13 -3.41
C PRO A 65 5.44 -0.29 -2.38
N GLY A 66 5.12 -0.88 -1.25
CA GLY A 66 6.09 -1.20 -0.20
C GLY A 66 7.24 -2.07 -0.73
N GLY A 67 8.45 -1.83 -0.25
CA GLY A 67 9.63 -2.55 -0.71
C GLY A 67 10.18 -2.10 -2.08
N LYS A 68 9.57 -1.10 -2.72
CA LYS A 68 10.06 -0.52 -3.99
C LYS A 68 10.82 0.76 -3.74
N ALA A 69 12.06 0.80 -4.24
CA ALA A 69 12.85 2.03 -4.22
C ALA A 69 12.39 2.98 -5.33
N ALA A 70 12.24 4.27 -5.00
CA ALA A 70 11.89 5.32 -5.94
C ALA A 70 12.87 6.50 -5.82
N THR A 71 13.17 7.15 -6.93
CA THR A 71 13.89 8.43 -6.91
C THR A 71 12.88 9.54 -7.16
N LEU A 72 12.69 10.40 -6.18
CA LEU A 72 11.67 11.43 -6.19
C LEU A 72 12.29 12.83 -6.15
N THR A 73 11.73 13.73 -6.92
CA THR A 73 12.04 15.17 -6.85
C THR A 73 10.81 15.89 -6.30
N TYR A 74 11.00 16.68 -5.26
CA TYR A 74 9.96 17.47 -4.62
C TYR A 74 10.23 18.95 -4.81
N GLY A 75 9.20 19.70 -5.20
CA GLY A 75 9.27 21.14 -5.41
C GLY A 75 9.61 21.53 -6.86
N THR A 76 9.56 22.85 -7.12
CA THR A 76 9.80 23.46 -8.44
C THR A 76 11.19 24.07 -8.52
N GLY A 77 11.80 24.04 -9.72
CA GLY A 77 13.13 24.60 -9.99
C GLY A 77 14.25 23.56 -9.90
N GLU A 78 15.48 24.04 -9.74
CA GLU A 78 16.68 23.17 -9.69
C GLU A 78 16.77 22.43 -8.35
N PRO A 79 16.76 21.10 -8.35
CA PRO A 79 16.76 20.34 -7.11
C PRO A 79 18.17 20.13 -6.55
N LYS A 80 18.33 20.26 -5.25
CA LYS A 80 19.48 19.75 -4.53
C LYS A 80 19.42 18.22 -4.50
N ASN A 81 20.45 17.56 -5.02
CA ASN A 81 20.56 16.10 -4.93
C ASN A 81 21.04 15.71 -3.53
N ILE A 82 20.27 14.85 -2.87
CA ILE A 82 20.60 14.32 -1.54
C ILE A 82 20.43 12.80 -1.53
N SER A 83 21.20 12.14 -0.68
CA SER A 83 21.02 10.72 -0.41
C SER A 83 19.81 10.50 0.50
N TYR A 84 19.29 9.27 0.52
CA TYR A 84 18.21 8.91 1.46
C TYR A 84 18.67 9.02 2.93
N GLU A 85 19.93 8.71 3.21
CA GLU A 85 20.53 8.81 4.54
C GLU A 85 20.64 10.28 4.99
N GLU A 86 21.11 11.18 4.12
CA GLU A 86 21.13 12.63 4.40
C GLU A 86 19.72 13.16 4.65
N PHE A 87 18.75 12.73 3.82
CA PHE A 87 17.35 13.09 4.01
C PHE A 87 16.81 12.65 5.37
N MET A 88 17.05 11.40 5.77
CA MET A 88 16.57 10.89 7.07
C MET A 88 17.17 11.66 8.25
N THR A 89 18.43 12.08 8.15
CA THR A 89 19.13 12.82 9.21
C THR A 89 18.68 14.27 9.32
N ARG A 90 18.29 14.89 8.19
CA ARG A 90 17.97 16.34 8.11
C ARG A 90 16.57 16.59 7.55
N ARG A 91 15.65 15.68 7.75
CA ARG A 91 14.30 15.75 7.18
C ARG A 91 13.59 17.07 7.44
N GLU A 92 13.70 17.60 8.64
CA GLU A 92 13.08 18.85 9.06
C GLU A 92 13.64 20.09 8.32
N SER A 93 14.83 20.02 7.75
CA SER A 93 15.37 21.09 6.90
C SER A 93 14.71 21.15 5.52
N TYR A 94 14.08 20.08 5.10
CA TYR A 94 13.49 19.93 3.77
C TYR A 94 11.95 19.88 3.81
N PHE A 95 11.39 19.30 4.86
CA PHE A 95 9.97 19.07 5.02
C PHE A 95 9.48 19.54 6.38
N GLU A 96 8.36 20.23 6.36
CA GLU A 96 7.63 20.64 7.55
C GLU A 96 6.34 19.82 7.67
N SER A 97 6.15 19.18 8.82
CA SER A 97 4.90 18.46 9.12
C SER A 97 3.84 19.44 9.59
N MET A 98 2.72 19.49 8.88
CA MET A 98 1.57 20.35 9.19
C MET A 98 0.57 19.57 10.05
N THR A 99 0.18 20.13 11.18
CA THR A 99 -0.74 19.49 12.14
C THR A 99 -2.12 20.13 12.17
N ASP A 100 -2.26 21.31 11.60
CA ASP A 100 -3.55 22.00 11.55
C ASP A 100 -4.39 21.50 10.37
N PRO A 101 -5.55 20.84 10.62
CA PRO A 101 -6.39 20.30 9.57
C PRO A 101 -7.01 21.36 8.65
N SER A 102 -7.12 22.63 9.10
CA SER A 102 -7.61 23.73 8.28
C SER A 102 -6.68 24.10 7.13
N ASN A 103 -5.41 23.76 7.26
CA ASN A 103 -4.38 24.05 6.25
C ASN A 103 -4.28 23.01 5.14
N ILE A 104 -4.99 21.87 5.25
CA ILE A 104 -4.93 20.81 4.25
C ILE A 104 -5.44 21.32 2.90
N GLY A 105 -4.58 21.24 1.88
CA GLY A 105 -4.87 21.72 0.53
C GLY A 105 -4.69 23.22 0.32
N GLN A 106 -4.41 24.01 1.35
CA GLN A 106 -4.24 25.46 1.25
C GLN A 106 -2.77 25.91 1.30
N VAL A 107 -1.90 25.08 1.84
CA VAL A 107 -0.47 25.39 2.00
C VAL A 107 0.25 25.26 0.65
N PRO A 108 1.02 26.28 0.23
CA PRO A 108 1.84 26.20 -0.97
C PRO A 108 2.89 25.09 -0.88
N ASN A 109 3.19 24.43 -2.01
CA ASN A 109 4.17 23.35 -2.09
C ASN A 109 3.93 22.25 -1.05
N SER A 110 2.72 21.70 -1.03
CA SER A 110 2.33 20.70 -0.04
C SER A 110 1.70 19.45 -0.66
N PHE A 111 1.85 18.35 0.06
CA PHE A 111 1.23 17.09 -0.28
C PHE A 111 0.75 16.35 0.98
N GLY A 112 -0.27 15.54 0.81
CA GLY A 112 -0.71 14.58 1.80
C GLY A 112 -0.18 13.19 1.48
N LEU A 113 0.21 12.42 2.48
CA LEU A 113 0.56 11.01 2.30
C LEU A 113 -0.11 10.12 3.34
N ILE A 114 -0.47 8.92 2.91
CA ILE A 114 -0.93 7.83 3.76
C ILE A 114 0.00 6.64 3.51
N ALA A 115 0.50 6.05 4.57
CA ALA A 115 1.21 4.77 4.51
C ALA A 115 0.39 3.68 5.18
N PHE A 116 0.41 2.49 4.58
CA PHE A 116 -0.39 1.35 5.01
C PHE A 116 0.22 0.01 4.58
N GLU A 117 -0.11 -1.03 5.32
CA GLU A 117 0.10 -2.41 4.90
C GLU A 117 -1.15 -2.93 4.20
N ALA A 118 -0.97 -3.73 3.15
CA ALA A 118 -2.03 -4.48 2.49
C ALA A 118 -1.51 -5.91 2.27
N LYS A 119 -2.02 -6.85 3.06
CA LYS A 119 -1.56 -8.24 3.05
C LYS A 119 -2.69 -9.17 2.66
N VAL A 120 -2.39 -10.12 1.78
CA VAL A 120 -3.26 -11.24 1.51
C VAL A 120 -2.97 -12.29 2.57
N PHE A 121 -4.02 -12.79 3.22
CA PHE A 121 -3.92 -13.80 4.27
C PHE A 121 -2.96 -13.41 5.42
N ASP A 122 -2.93 -12.13 5.77
CA ASP A 122 -2.12 -11.53 6.84
C ASP A 122 -0.58 -11.69 6.71
N SER A 123 -0.10 -12.34 5.66
CA SER A 123 1.33 -12.66 5.51
C SER A 123 1.98 -12.12 4.24
N VAL A 124 1.27 -12.14 3.11
CA VAL A 124 1.85 -11.77 1.82
C VAL A 124 1.50 -10.33 1.47
N ASN A 125 2.52 -9.46 1.36
CA ASN A 125 2.30 -8.08 0.92
C ASN A 125 1.80 -8.08 -0.53
N PHE A 126 0.55 -7.67 -0.71
CA PHE A 126 -0.16 -7.76 -1.98
C PHE A 126 0.54 -7.01 -3.11
N PHE A 127 0.78 -5.72 -2.95
CA PHE A 127 1.34 -4.91 -4.02
C PHE A 127 2.81 -5.24 -4.31
N THR A 128 3.58 -5.59 -3.27
CA THR A 128 4.98 -6.01 -3.44
C THR A 128 5.08 -7.32 -4.21
N SER A 129 4.23 -8.28 -3.91
CA SER A 129 4.23 -9.60 -4.57
C SER A 129 3.78 -9.55 -6.03
N LEU A 130 2.98 -8.56 -6.41
CA LEU A 130 2.64 -8.30 -7.81
C LEU A 130 3.80 -7.70 -8.61
N ASP A 131 4.86 -7.28 -7.94
CA ASP A 131 6.05 -6.66 -8.56
C ASP A 131 5.75 -5.42 -9.41
N ILE A 132 4.70 -4.67 -9.07
CA ILE A 132 4.34 -3.44 -9.78
C ILE A 132 5.27 -2.30 -9.40
N PRO A 133 5.65 -1.43 -10.36
CA PRO A 133 6.45 -0.23 -10.08
C PRO A 133 5.59 0.88 -9.43
N PRO A 134 6.22 1.92 -8.89
CA PRO A 134 5.53 3.16 -8.56
C PRO A 134 4.83 3.75 -9.78
N PHE A 135 3.61 4.27 -9.62
CA PHE A 135 2.82 4.82 -10.73
C PHE A 135 1.92 5.97 -10.30
N PHE A 136 1.52 6.78 -11.29
CA PHE A 136 0.61 7.89 -11.08
C PHE A 136 -0.84 7.46 -11.26
N ILE A 137 -1.72 8.10 -10.49
CA ILE A 137 -3.17 8.02 -10.60
C ILE A 137 -3.66 9.44 -10.85
N LYS A 138 -4.09 9.72 -12.09
CA LYS A 138 -4.49 11.06 -12.51
C LYS A 138 -5.90 11.39 -12.03
N ALA A 139 -6.06 12.59 -11.46
CA ALA A 139 -7.34 13.24 -11.14
C ALA A 139 -8.41 12.32 -10.52
N HIS A 140 -8.02 11.45 -9.58
CA HIS A 140 -8.95 10.51 -8.94
C HIS A 140 -9.58 11.14 -7.69
N SER A 141 -10.68 11.88 -7.89
CA SER A 141 -11.33 12.66 -6.83
C SER A 141 -11.67 11.87 -5.57
N LYS A 142 -12.13 10.62 -5.72
CA LYS A 142 -12.48 9.76 -4.58
C LYS A 142 -11.27 9.42 -3.72
N LEU A 143 -10.14 9.02 -4.33
CA LEU A 143 -8.92 8.75 -3.57
C LEU A 143 -8.38 10.02 -2.90
N GLY A 144 -8.40 11.15 -3.61
CA GLY A 144 -8.02 12.43 -3.03
C GLY A 144 -8.88 12.81 -1.81
N SER A 145 -10.20 12.63 -1.89
CA SER A 145 -11.10 12.85 -0.75
C SER A 145 -10.82 11.93 0.43
N LEU A 146 -10.59 10.63 0.19
CA LEU A 146 -10.30 9.67 1.26
C LEU A 146 -9.01 10.04 2.01
N ILE A 147 -7.96 10.43 1.27
CA ILE A 147 -6.70 10.88 1.88
C ILE A 147 -6.92 12.15 2.71
N HIS A 148 -7.64 13.13 2.16
CA HIS A 148 -7.96 14.37 2.87
C HIS A 148 -8.74 14.11 4.16
N ASP A 149 -9.71 13.23 4.12
CA ASP A 149 -10.51 12.85 5.28
C ASP A 149 -9.67 12.13 6.35
N ILE A 150 -8.77 11.23 5.95
CA ILE A 150 -7.85 10.56 6.89
C ILE A 150 -6.92 11.58 7.54
N LEU A 151 -6.37 12.52 6.78
CA LEU A 151 -5.51 13.57 7.33
C LEU A 151 -6.25 14.43 8.35
N LYS A 152 -7.51 14.80 8.09
CA LYS A 152 -8.35 15.53 9.06
C LYS A 152 -8.63 14.70 10.31
N GLU A 153 -9.01 13.44 10.10
CA GLU A 153 -9.33 12.53 11.20
C GLU A 153 -8.10 12.26 12.06
N ASP A 154 -6.91 12.14 11.44
CA ASP A 154 -5.65 11.92 12.17
C ASP A 154 -5.26 13.09 13.08
N CYS A 155 -5.73 14.30 12.79
CA CYS A 155 -5.57 15.48 13.63
C CYS A 155 -6.71 15.68 14.65
N SER A 156 -7.75 14.83 14.64
CA SER A 156 -8.90 14.97 15.54
C SER A 156 -8.74 14.15 16.82
N ASP A 157 -9.48 14.53 17.86
CA ASP A 157 -9.62 13.76 19.10
C ASP A 157 -11.02 13.11 19.22
N GLU A 158 -11.72 12.95 18.08
CA GLU A 158 -13.09 12.44 18.05
C GLU A 158 -13.16 10.94 18.41
N ALA A 159 -14.24 10.59 19.09
CA ALA A 159 -14.50 9.20 19.44
C ALA A 159 -14.65 8.32 18.17
N GLY A 160 -13.93 7.20 18.13
CA GLY A 160 -13.98 6.31 16.96
C GLY A 160 -12.96 6.63 15.86
N ARG A 161 -12.12 7.68 16.04
CA ARG A 161 -11.05 8.09 15.11
C ARG A 161 -10.31 6.91 14.47
N GLY A 162 -9.77 6.01 15.28
CA GLY A 162 -9.00 4.88 14.76
C GLY A 162 -9.82 3.93 13.86
N ARG A 163 -11.14 3.81 14.09
CA ARG A 163 -12.02 3.00 13.25
C ARG A 163 -12.34 3.71 11.94
N VAL A 164 -12.57 5.01 11.96
CA VAL A 164 -12.79 5.82 10.76
C VAL A 164 -11.57 5.77 9.84
N ILE A 165 -10.38 5.99 10.40
CA ILE A 165 -9.12 5.92 9.65
C ILE A 165 -8.94 4.53 9.02
N ARG A 166 -9.18 3.45 9.77
CA ARG A 166 -9.07 2.08 9.26
C ARG A 166 -10.01 1.84 8.08
N ASN A 167 -11.29 2.14 8.24
CA ASN A 167 -12.28 1.93 7.20
C ASN A 167 -11.95 2.70 5.91
N LYS A 168 -11.50 3.95 6.05
CA LYS A 168 -11.09 4.76 4.90
C LYS A 168 -9.80 4.24 4.25
N THR A 169 -8.87 3.69 5.03
CA THR A 169 -7.65 3.07 4.50
C THR A 169 -7.98 1.80 3.72
N GLU A 170 -8.90 0.98 4.19
CA GLU A 170 -9.42 -0.18 3.46
C GLU A 170 -10.05 0.25 2.13
N GLU A 171 -10.84 1.33 2.14
CA GLU A 171 -11.44 1.88 0.92
C GLU A 171 -10.39 2.40 -0.07
N ILE A 172 -9.30 3.05 0.40
CA ILE A 172 -8.17 3.46 -0.44
C ILE A 172 -7.58 2.25 -1.17
N VAL A 173 -7.32 1.16 -0.48
CA VAL A 173 -6.75 -0.06 -1.07
C VAL A 173 -7.67 -0.62 -2.17
N ILE A 174 -8.97 -0.69 -1.89
CA ILE A 174 -9.98 -1.14 -2.86
C ILE A 174 -9.96 -0.23 -4.10
N GLU A 175 -9.94 1.08 -3.93
CA GLU A 175 -9.95 2.02 -5.07
C GLU A 175 -8.65 1.97 -5.89
N ILE A 176 -7.49 1.74 -5.27
CA ILE A 176 -6.24 1.51 -6.00
C ILE A 176 -6.35 0.26 -6.87
N VAL A 177 -6.83 -0.86 -6.31
CA VAL A 177 -7.00 -2.11 -7.05
C VAL A 177 -8.00 -1.94 -8.19
N ARG A 178 -9.15 -1.29 -7.94
CA ARG A 178 -10.15 -0.98 -8.96
C ARG A 178 -9.56 -0.11 -10.09
N HIS A 179 -8.75 0.89 -9.74
CA HIS A 179 -8.08 1.74 -10.72
C HIS A 179 -7.15 0.93 -11.63
N ILE A 180 -6.32 0.06 -11.05
CA ILE A 180 -5.43 -0.83 -11.79
C ILE A 180 -6.23 -1.71 -12.77
N LEU A 181 -7.28 -2.36 -12.29
CA LEU A 181 -8.11 -3.28 -13.09
C LEU A 181 -8.88 -2.56 -14.19
N LYS A 182 -9.51 -1.41 -13.88
CA LYS A 182 -10.30 -0.63 -14.83
C LYS A 182 -9.47 -0.08 -15.97
N ASN A 183 -8.25 0.36 -15.68
CA ASN A 183 -7.33 0.91 -16.66
C ASN A 183 -6.42 -0.14 -17.31
N ARG A 184 -6.62 -1.43 -17.00
CA ARG A 184 -5.81 -2.55 -17.51
C ARG A 184 -4.31 -2.33 -17.32
N MET A 185 -3.93 -1.76 -16.16
CA MET A 185 -2.54 -1.53 -15.82
C MET A 185 -1.89 -2.85 -15.36
N PHE A 186 -0.61 -3.00 -15.66
CA PHE A 186 0.21 -4.12 -15.17
C PHE A 186 -0.37 -5.52 -15.49
N VAL A 187 -0.95 -5.68 -16.69
CA VAL A 187 -1.63 -6.92 -17.11
C VAL A 187 -0.70 -8.13 -17.01
N GLU A 188 0.57 -7.97 -17.42
CA GLU A 188 1.56 -9.04 -17.35
C GLU A 188 1.87 -9.44 -15.92
N GLN A 189 2.18 -8.45 -15.06
CA GLN A 189 2.45 -8.68 -13.64
C GLN A 189 1.25 -9.29 -12.91
N LEU A 190 0.05 -8.81 -13.22
CA LEU A 190 -1.17 -9.39 -12.69
C LEU A 190 -1.39 -10.83 -13.17
N ALA A 191 -1.09 -11.13 -14.43
CA ALA A 191 -1.26 -12.47 -14.98
C ALA A 191 -0.22 -13.47 -14.43
N THR A 192 1.05 -13.05 -14.33
CA THR A 192 2.15 -13.92 -13.91
C THR A 192 2.25 -14.03 -12.40
N ASN A 193 2.17 -12.91 -11.68
CA ASN A 193 2.44 -12.87 -10.25
C ASN A 193 1.18 -13.09 -9.39
N SER A 194 -0.03 -12.83 -9.94
CA SER A 194 -1.29 -13.13 -9.23
C SER A 194 -1.70 -14.59 -9.28
N THR A 195 -1.01 -15.43 -10.06
CA THR A 195 -1.29 -16.87 -10.13
C THR A 195 -1.27 -17.52 -8.75
N TYR A 196 -0.37 -17.05 -7.87
CA TYR A 196 -0.28 -17.53 -6.50
C TYR A 196 -1.53 -17.19 -5.67
N PHE A 197 -2.16 -16.03 -5.91
CA PHE A 197 -3.37 -15.61 -5.20
C PHE A 197 -4.64 -16.23 -5.78
N LYS A 198 -4.56 -16.74 -7.00
CA LYS A 198 -5.69 -17.39 -7.69
C LYS A 198 -5.73 -18.89 -7.49
N ASP A 199 -4.76 -19.49 -6.82
CA ASP A 199 -4.80 -20.91 -6.56
C ASP A 199 -5.95 -21.22 -5.58
N PRO A 200 -7.03 -21.85 -6.04
CA PRO A 200 -8.20 -22.12 -5.22
C PRO A 200 -7.84 -22.95 -3.98
N ARG A 201 -6.83 -23.80 -4.07
CA ARG A 201 -6.37 -24.64 -2.97
C ARG A 201 -5.82 -23.83 -1.81
N LEU A 202 -5.08 -22.74 -2.09
CA LEU A 202 -4.63 -21.82 -1.06
C LEU A 202 -5.80 -21.03 -0.44
N ILE A 203 -6.71 -20.55 -1.27
CA ILE A 203 -7.89 -19.84 -0.79
C ILE A 203 -8.68 -20.75 0.15
N ASP A 204 -8.84 -22.02 -0.21
CA ASP A 204 -9.54 -23.01 0.61
C ASP A 204 -8.82 -23.26 1.94
N ILE A 205 -7.48 -23.39 1.93
CA ILE A 205 -6.66 -23.56 3.16
C ILE A 205 -6.84 -22.37 4.09
N PHE A 206 -6.65 -21.14 3.61
CA PHE A 206 -6.77 -19.94 4.45
C PHE A 206 -8.18 -19.71 4.95
N THR A 207 -9.18 -19.95 4.11
CA THR A 207 -10.59 -19.88 4.50
C THR A 207 -10.92 -20.88 5.59
N TYR A 208 -10.40 -22.10 5.46
CA TYR A 208 -10.58 -23.13 6.49
C TYR A 208 -9.93 -22.74 7.80
N ILE A 209 -8.65 -22.31 7.80
CA ILE A 209 -7.95 -21.84 9.00
C ILE A 209 -8.76 -20.75 9.72
N LYS A 210 -9.19 -19.73 8.98
CA LYS A 210 -9.94 -18.60 9.52
C LYS A 210 -11.28 -18.99 10.16
N ASN A 211 -11.98 -19.95 9.58
CA ASN A 211 -13.32 -20.34 10.01
C ASN A 211 -13.32 -21.49 11.04
N SER A 212 -12.20 -22.18 11.21
CA SER A 212 -12.12 -23.39 12.02
C SER A 212 -11.33 -23.21 13.32
N LEU A 213 -11.04 -21.98 13.74
CA LEU A 213 -10.50 -21.71 15.07
C LEU A 213 -11.63 -21.79 16.13
N PRO A 214 -11.50 -22.59 17.17
CA PRO A 214 -10.42 -23.53 17.57
C PRO A 214 -10.67 -24.99 17.12
N GLY A 215 -10.35 -25.36 15.89
CA GLY A 215 -10.55 -26.70 15.34
C GLY A 215 -9.25 -27.47 15.03
N ASP A 216 -9.37 -28.61 14.31
CA ASP A 216 -8.21 -29.34 13.79
C ASP A 216 -7.61 -28.61 12.59
N LEU A 217 -6.46 -28.02 12.79
CA LEU A 217 -5.68 -27.28 11.79
C LEU A 217 -4.38 -28.01 11.41
N SER A 218 -4.34 -29.34 11.61
CA SER A 218 -3.19 -30.15 11.19
C SER A 218 -2.94 -30.09 9.68
N ASN A 219 -1.69 -30.30 9.25
CA ASN A 219 -1.34 -30.35 7.83
C ASN A 219 -2.17 -31.38 7.07
N LYS A 220 -2.52 -32.49 7.73
CA LYS A 220 -3.41 -33.50 7.19
C LYS A 220 -4.79 -32.97 6.86
N GLN A 221 -5.38 -32.19 7.76
CA GLN A 221 -6.68 -31.59 7.56
C GLN A 221 -6.64 -30.51 6.48
N LEU A 222 -5.61 -29.66 6.48
CA LEU A 222 -5.40 -28.67 5.44
C LEU A 222 -5.22 -29.31 4.04
N ALA A 223 -4.50 -30.44 3.98
CA ALA A 223 -4.32 -31.22 2.76
C ALA A 223 -5.66 -31.78 2.25
N ASN A 224 -6.50 -32.29 3.12
CA ASN A 224 -7.83 -32.75 2.79
C ASN A 224 -8.72 -31.63 2.22
N VAL A 225 -8.71 -30.46 2.85
CA VAL A 225 -9.48 -29.29 2.42
C VAL A 225 -9.06 -28.84 1.01
N ALA A 226 -7.76 -28.82 0.75
CA ALA A 226 -7.22 -28.41 -0.55
C ALA A 226 -7.16 -29.55 -1.59
N ASN A 227 -7.51 -30.78 -1.19
CA ASN A 227 -7.41 -31.97 -2.04
C ASN A 227 -5.99 -32.19 -2.62
N VAL A 228 -4.98 -32.10 -1.76
CA VAL A 228 -3.55 -32.27 -2.08
C VAL A 228 -2.87 -33.17 -1.04
N SER A 229 -1.57 -33.50 -1.23
CA SER A 229 -0.79 -34.21 -0.22
C SER A 229 -0.35 -33.30 0.93
N GLU A 230 -0.08 -33.88 2.10
CA GLU A 230 0.45 -33.14 3.26
C GLU A 230 1.79 -32.47 2.95
N ASP A 231 2.68 -33.17 2.24
CA ASP A 231 3.98 -32.62 1.80
C ASP A 231 3.79 -31.41 0.88
N TYR A 232 2.78 -31.47 0.00
CA TYR A 232 2.44 -30.37 -0.88
C TYR A 232 1.98 -29.14 -0.09
N VAL A 233 1.12 -29.32 0.92
CA VAL A 233 0.67 -28.20 1.77
C VAL A 233 1.87 -27.53 2.44
N GLY A 234 2.75 -28.30 3.08
CA GLY A 234 3.91 -27.76 3.78
C GLY A 234 4.85 -26.98 2.86
N GLN A 235 5.25 -27.57 1.74
CA GLN A 235 6.18 -26.96 0.80
C GLN A 235 5.55 -25.79 0.05
N TYR A 236 4.33 -25.96 -0.42
CA TYR A 236 3.64 -24.97 -1.25
C TYR A 236 3.25 -23.73 -0.44
N PHE A 237 2.69 -23.94 0.75
CA PHE A 237 2.37 -22.86 1.65
C PHE A 237 3.61 -22.04 2.03
N LYS A 238 4.71 -22.74 2.40
CA LYS A 238 5.99 -22.09 2.73
C LYS A 238 6.60 -21.34 1.55
N MET A 239 6.51 -21.90 0.34
CA MET A 239 7.01 -21.24 -0.88
C MET A 239 6.28 -19.91 -1.12
N LEU A 240 4.98 -19.84 -0.84
CA LEU A 240 4.14 -18.68 -1.13
C LEU A 240 4.10 -17.66 -0.01
N THR A 241 4.11 -18.09 1.25
CA THR A 241 3.97 -17.23 2.42
C THR A 241 5.31 -16.94 3.11
N GLY A 242 6.34 -17.74 2.82
CA GLY A 242 7.64 -17.68 3.49
C GLY A 242 7.70 -18.42 4.83
N ILE A 243 6.57 -18.88 5.37
CA ILE A 243 6.45 -19.56 6.66
C ILE A 243 5.70 -20.90 6.52
N ASN A 244 5.86 -21.79 7.46
CA ASN A 244 5.12 -23.05 7.48
C ASN A 244 3.65 -22.82 7.89
N PRO A 245 2.70 -23.69 7.47
CA PRO A 245 1.30 -23.58 7.86
C PRO A 245 1.09 -23.52 9.39
N GLN A 246 1.83 -24.34 10.14
CA GLN A 246 1.71 -24.40 11.61
C GLN A 246 2.24 -23.11 12.27
N ASP A 247 3.36 -22.57 11.78
CA ASP A 247 3.89 -21.29 12.26
C ASP A 247 2.90 -20.14 12.01
N TYR A 248 2.15 -20.20 10.88
CA TYR A 248 1.10 -19.23 10.58
C TYR A 248 -0.11 -19.34 11.52
N ILE A 249 -0.50 -20.55 11.90
CA ILE A 249 -1.66 -20.80 12.78
C ILE A 249 -1.39 -20.37 14.23
N GLU A 250 -0.13 -20.47 14.68
CA GLU A 250 0.28 -20.09 16.04
C GLU A 250 0.45 -18.58 16.24
N TYR A 251 0.38 -17.79 15.15
CA TYR A 251 0.53 -16.33 15.18
C TYR A 251 -0.81 -15.63 15.34
#